data_7bb989391e5d5e0d991191f9bf42e778
#
_entry.id   7bb989391e5d5e0d991191f9bf42e778
#
_cell.length_a   1.000
_cell.length_b   1.000
_cell.length_c   1.000
_cell.angle_alpha   90.00
_cell.angle_beta   90.00
_cell.angle_gamma   90.00
#
_symmetry.space_group_name_H-M   'P 1'
#
loop_
_entity.id
_entity.type
_entity.pdbx_description
1 polymer ?
#
loop_
_entity_poly.entity_id
_entity_poly.type
_entity_poly.pdbx_seq_one_letter_code
_entity_poly.pdbx_strand_id
1 'polypeptide(L)'
;MGKHALLSASSSHKWLICTPSAKMEANFQDEGSVYAAEGTDAHALAEKRLRHFVKTGKLMHKKPAEISEEMWDATGDYVNICVEKINEAKVASSDAQVFIEQKLDFSPWVPEGFGTGDLVLVSDKYIEVVDLKYGKGVKVAAKSNPQMRLYGLGAFNELGLLYGAKTIRMTIVQPRLDHVETDELTIDELLLWGDTVKLKAKKAFAGLGDFVPGEHCQNAFCRYRNTCRAFADYMMQEIKLDFAATDLMPEEIADIILKSKSIKKWLDGLEEYALAEALKGGTWPGLKLVAGRSIRKINDTQKAAELLQKEGFTDIFKPVEIKTLTELEKEIGAKKLAGILADVIVKPEGKPTLVAASDKRPALDIKADFTDDLDA
;
A
#
# COMPACT_ATOMS: atom_id res chain seq x y z
N MET A 1 -1.49 1.08 -22.29
CA MET A 1 -2.09 1.09 -20.95
C MET A 1 -3.51 0.57 -21.06
N GLY A 2 -3.84 -0.54 -20.39
CA GLY A 2 -5.20 -1.09 -20.35
C GLY A 2 -6.15 -0.09 -19.68
N LYS A 3 -7.37 0.05 -20.21
CA LYS A 3 -8.40 0.86 -19.55
C LYS A 3 -8.73 0.23 -18.19
N HIS A 4 -8.51 0.95 -17.10
CA HIS A 4 -9.02 0.55 -15.79
C HIS A 4 -10.53 0.81 -15.74
N ALA A 5 -11.29 -0.09 -15.09
CA ALA A 5 -12.69 0.15 -14.81
C ALA A 5 -12.85 1.40 -13.92
N LEU A 6 -13.90 2.21 -14.16
CA LEU A 6 -14.20 3.37 -13.29
C LEU A 6 -14.35 2.93 -11.83
N LEU A 7 -15.03 1.81 -11.62
CA LEU A 7 -15.17 1.17 -10.30
C LEU A 7 -14.24 -0.03 -10.21
N SER A 8 -12.92 0.22 -10.18
CA SER A 8 -11.94 -0.85 -10.06
C SER A 8 -12.05 -1.57 -8.71
N ALA A 9 -11.69 -2.85 -8.68
CA ALA A 9 -11.67 -3.64 -7.45
C ALA A 9 -10.71 -3.05 -6.42
N SER A 10 -9.53 -2.59 -6.85
CA SER A 10 -8.52 -1.99 -5.95
C SER A 10 -8.96 -0.70 -5.28
N SER A 11 -9.90 0.05 -5.89
CA SER A 11 -10.48 1.28 -5.32
C SER A 11 -11.80 1.06 -4.57
N SER A 12 -12.27 -0.19 -4.47
CA SER A 12 -13.59 -0.54 -3.92
C SER A 12 -13.80 -0.05 -2.48
N HIS A 13 -12.77 -0.08 -1.65
CA HIS A 13 -12.79 0.43 -0.29
C HIS A 13 -13.07 1.95 -0.19
N LYS A 14 -12.91 2.71 -1.29
CA LYS A 14 -13.32 4.13 -1.39
C LYS A 14 -14.75 4.28 -1.86
N TRP A 15 -15.06 3.78 -3.08
CA TRP A 15 -16.37 4.02 -3.70
C TRP A 15 -17.52 3.24 -3.02
N LEU A 16 -17.24 2.21 -2.25
CA LEU A 16 -18.25 1.55 -1.42
C LEU A 16 -18.67 2.38 -0.21
N ILE A 17 -17.80 3.28 0.27
CA ILE A 17 -18.07 4.19 1.38
C ILE A 17 -18.60 5.51 0.84
N CYS A 18 -17.85 6.16 -0.03
CA CYS A 18 -18.17 7.44 -0.64
C CYS A 18 -18.48 7.25 -2.13
N THR A 19 -19.75 7.01 -2.46
CA THR A 19 -20.16 6.66 -3.83
C THR A 19 -19.81 7.72 -4.87
N PRO A 20 -19.80 9.05 -4.62
CA PRO A 20 -19.35 10.03 -5.61
C PRO A 20 -17.84 9.97 -5.92
N SER A 21 -17.02 9.37 -5.05
CA SER A 21 -15.55 9.46 -5.12
C SER A 21 -14.99 9.01 -6.47
N ALA A 22 -15.48 7.90 -7.04
CA ALA A 22 -14.95 7.37 -8.28
C ALA A 22 -15.11 8.35 -9.48
N LYS A 23 -16.28 8.99 -9.60
CA LYS A 23 -16.54 10.01 -10.63
C LYS A 23 -15.70 11.26 -10.42
N MET A 24 -15.53 11.69 -9.16
CA MET A 24 -14.72 12.86 -8.84
C MET A 24 -13.25 12.60 -9.12
N GLU A 25 -12.74 11.43 -8.75
CA GLU A 25 -11.34 11.05 -9.02
C GLU A 25 -11.03 10.87 -10.51
N ALA A 26 -12.02 10.53 -11.34
CA ALA A 26 -11.86 10.39 -12.79
C ALA A 26 -11.45 11.69 -13.50
N ASN A 27 -11.68 12.85 -12.87
CA ASN A 27 -11.26 14.16 -13.38
C ASN A 27 -9.79 14.50 -13.06
N PHE A 28 -9.11 13.69 -12.26
CA PHE A 28 -7.72 13.87 -11.89
C PHE A 28 -6.83 12.89 -12.63
N GLN A 29 -5.72 13.37 -13.16
CA GLN A 29 -4.71 12.49 -13.76
C GLN A 29 -4.09 11.59 -12.69
N ASP A 30 -3.84 10.34 -13.05
CA ASP A 30 -3.07 9.43 -12.22
C ASP A 30 -1.59 9.64 -12.56
N GLU A 31 -0.91 10.40 -11.73
CA GLU A 31 0.53 10.68 -11.90
C GLU A 31 1.39 9.46 -11.56
N GLY A 32 0.75 8.40 -11.01
CA GLY A 32 1.45 7.23 -10.49
C GLY A 32 2.32 7.59 -9.28
N SER A 33 2.94 6.60 -8.71
CA SER A 33 3.98 6.79 -7.71
C SER A 33 5.13 5.81 -7.97
N VAL A 34 6.32 6.12 -7.47
CA VAL A 34 7.47 5.20 -7.55
C VAL A 34 7.11 3.84 -6.95
N TYR A 35 6.32 3.82 -5.87
CA TYR A 35 5.84 2.60 -5.23
C TYR A 35 4.83 1.82 -6.09
N ALA A 36 3.98 2.51 -6.86
CA ALA A 36 3.06 1.87 -7.78
C ALA A 36 3.80 1.25 -8.97
N ALA A 37 4.82 1.93 -9.50
CA ALA A 37 5.69 1.40 -10.55
C ALA A 37 6.46 0.17 -10.06
N GLU A 38 7.08 0.23 -8.87
CA GLU A 38 7.78 -0.91 -8.24
C GLU A 38 6.83 -2.10 -8.03
N GLY A 39 5.58 -1.84 -7.63
CA GLY A 39 4.54 -2.87 -7.52
C GLY A 39 4.24 -3.54 -8.86
N THR A 40 4.10 -2.76 -9.93
CA THR A 40 3.85 -3.27 -11.29
C THR A 40 4.98 -4.18 -11.76
N ASP A 41 6.24 -3.79 -11.53
CA ASP A 41 7.41 -4.59 -11.89
C ASP A 41 7.45 -5.92 -11.10
N ALA A 42 7.06 -5.89 -9.82
CA ALA A 42 6.99 -7.08 -8.99
C ALA A 42 5.91 -8.05 -9.47
N HIS A 43 4.71 -7.56 -9.85
CA HIS A 43 3.65 -8.41 -10.44
C HIS A 43 4.13 -9.04 -11.76
N ALA A 44 4.74 -8.26 -12.65
CA ALA A 44 5.26 -8.79 -13.93
C ALA A 44 6.34 -9.87 -13.72
N LEU A 45 7.22 -9.68 -12.73
CA LEU A 45 8.21 -10.69 -12.39
C LEU A 45 7.58 -11.94 -11.78
N ALA A 46 6.63 -11.79 -10.88
CA ALA A 46 5.90 -12.90 -10.25
C ALA A 46 5.12 -13.71 -11.30
N GLU A 47 4.40 -13.06 -12.21
CA GLU A 47 3.75 -13.69 -13.35
C GLU A 47 4.72 -14.53 -14.17
N LYS A 48 5.85 -13.97 -14.58
CA LYS A 48 6.87 -14.65 -15.38
C LYS A 48 7.37 -15.91 -14.67
N ARG A 49 7.61 -15.82 -13.37
CA ARG A 49 8.10 -16.95 -12.54
C ARG A 49 7.03 -18.04 -12.38
N LEU A 50 5.76 -17.66 -12.14
CA LEU A 50 4.64 -18.59 -12.04
C LEU A 50 4.38 -19.30 -13.37
N ARG A 51 4.35 -18.58 -14.48
CA ARG A 51 4.19 -19.18 -15.83
C ARG A 51 5.32 -20.16 -16.14
N HIS A 52 6.56 -19.83 -15.74
CA HIS A 52 7.69 -20.75 -15.87
C HIS A 52 7.46 -22.05 -15.09
N PHE A 53 7.03 -21.93 -13.81
CA PHE A 53 6.74 -23.10 -12.97
C PHE A 53 5.61 -23.96 -13.55
N VAL A 54 4.49 -23.36 -13.92
CA VAL A 54 3.34 -24.09 -14.48
C VAL A 54 3.73 -24.84 -15.77
N LYS A 55 4.60 -24.23 -16.60
CA LYS A 55 5.07 -24.83 -17.86
C LYS A 55 6.09 -25.94 -17.65
N THR A 56 7.00 -25.82 -16.69
CA THR A 56 8.19 -26.70 -16.59
C THR A 56 8.20 -27.59 -15.36
N GLY A 57 7.36 -27.33 -14.36
CA GLY A 57 7.40 -27.95 -13.04
C GLY A 57 8.60 -27.52 -12.18
N LYS A 58 9.37 -26.51 -12.62
CA LYS A 58 10.60 -26.07 -11.94
C LYS A 58 10.56 -24.58 -11.63
N LEU A 59 11.11 -24.22 -10.48
CA LEU A 59 11.28 -22.81 -10.11
C LEU A 59 12.36 -22.15 -10.99
N MET A 60 12.21 -20.85 -11.22
CA MET A 60 13.22 -20.04 -11.91
C MET A 60 14.35 -19.68 -10.95
N HIS A 61 15.58 -20.13 -11.24
CA HIS A 61 16.74 -19.90 -10.35
C HIS A 61 17.66 -18.75 -10.80
N LYS A 62 17.58 -18.33 -12.07
CA LYS A 62 18.46 -17.28 -12.59
C LYS A 62 17.77 -15.93 -12.50
N LYS A 63 18.30 -15.07 -11.63
CA LYS A 63 17.85 -13.69 -11.48
C LYS A 63 18.33 -12.84 -12.69
N PRO A 64 17.44 -12.07 -13.34
CA PRO A 64 17.83 -11.07 -14.32
C PRO A 64 18.68 -9.96 -13.66
N ALA A 65 19.65 -9.41 -14.42
CA ALA A 65 20.61 -8.43 -13.89
C ALA A 65 19.95 -7.12 -13.45
N GLU A 66 18.85 -6.74 -14.11
CA GLU A 66 18.08 -5.53 -13.86
C GLU A 66 17.19 -5.60 -12.60
N ILE A 67 16.99 -6.79 -12.04
CA ILE A 67 16.11 -7.01 -10.88
C ILE A 67 16.94 -6.93 -9.59
N SER A 68 16.46 -6.17 -8.60
CA SER A 68 17.07 -6.10 -7.27
C SER A 68 16.95 -7.44 -6.52
N GLU A 69 17.85 -7.70 -5.59
CA GLU A 69 17.77 -8.91 -4.73
C GLU A 69 16.47 -8.90 -3.91
N GLU A 70 16.09 -7.75 -3.35
CA GLU A 70 14.84 -7.63 -2.56
C GLU A 70 13.61 -8.03 -3.38
N MET A 71 13.51 -7.56 -4.63
CA MET A 71 12.37 -7.90 -5.50
C MET A 71 12.42 -9.38 -5.92
N TRP A 72 13.62 -9.89 -6.19
CA TRP A 72 13.79 -11.30 -6.54
C TRP A 72 13.39 -12.22 -5.40
N ASP A 73 13.83 -11.93 -4.17
CA ASP A 73 13.51 -12.73 -2.98
C ASP A 73 12.01 -12.66 -2.66
N ALA A 74 11.44 -11.46 -2.58
CA ALA A 74 10.02 -11.27 -2.28
C ALA A 74 9.09 -11.93 -3.30
N THR A 75 9.39 -11.78 -4.61
CA THR A 75 8.60 -12.49 -5.64
C THR A 75 8.84 -13.99 -5.61
N GLY A 76 10.00 -14.44 -5.11
CA GLY A 76 10.29 -15.85 -4.88
C GLY A 76 9.44 -16.44 -3.78
N ASP A 77 9.34 -15.76 -2.65
CA ASP A 77 8.51 -16.17 -1.53
C ASP A 77 7.03 -16.24 -1.94
N TYR A 78 6.54 -15.23 -2.70
CA TYR A 78 5.19 -15.27 -3.29
C TYR A 78 4.98 -16.50 -4.18
N VAL A 79 5.91 -16.77 -5.10
CA VAL A 79 5.81 -17.91 -6.01
C VAL A 79 5.81 -19.23 -5.26
N ASN A 80 6.62 -19.38 -4.19
CA ASN A 80 6.63 -20.60 -3.37
C ASN A 80 5.26 -20.85 -2.73
N ILE A 81 4.63 -19.81 -2.16
CA ILE A 81 3.27 -19.88 -1.61
C ILE A 81 2.26 -20.26 -2.69
N CYS A 82 2.35 -19.66 -3.87
CA CYS A 82 1.48 -20.00 -4.99
C CYS A 82 1.64 -21.46 -5.42
N VAL A 83 2.87 -21.98 -5.43
CA VAL A 83 3.15 -23.41 -5.73
C VAL A 83 2.52 -24.33 -4.71
N GLU A 84 2.58 -24.00 -3.42
CA GLU A 84 1.90 -24.76 -2.36
C GLU A 84 0.39 -24.78 -2.61
N LYS A 85 -0.21 -23.62 -2.90
CA LYS A 85 -1.64 -23.51 -3.22
C LYS A 85 -2.05 -24.28 -4.47
N ILE A 86 -1.22 -24.27 -5.53
CA ILE A 86 -1.44 -25.07 -6.73
C ILE A 86 -1.44 -26.57 -6.40
N ASN A 87 -0.51 -27.00 -5.56
CA ASN A 87 -0.44 -28.41 -5.15
C ASN A 87 -1.63 -28.80 -4.27
N GLU A 88 -2.06 -27.94 -3.34
CA GLU A 88 -3.29 -28.15 -2.55
C GLU A 88 -4.52 -28.30 -3.46
N ALA A 89 -4.67 -27.43 -4.45
CA ALA A 89 -5.79 -27.50 -5.41
C ALA A 89 -5.78 -28.82 -6.19
N LYS A 90 -4.60 -29.27 -6.65
CA LYS A 90 -4.44 -30.54 -7.37
C LYS A 90 -4.69 -31.77 -6.49
N VAL A 91 -4.42 -31.68 -5.19
CA VAL A 91 -4.80 -32.73 -4.24
C VAL A 91 -6.31 -32.71 -3.99
N ALA A 92 -6.94 -31.55 -3.99
CA ALA A 92 -8.39 -31.43 -3.81
C ALA A 92 -9.17 -31.95 -5.03
N SER A 93 -8.66 -31.72 -6.25
CA SER A 93 -9.21 -32.17 -7.54
C SER A 93 -8.08 -32.45 -8.52
N SER A 94 -8.02 -33.65 -9.10
CA SER A 94 -6.95 -34.02 -10.03
C SER A 94 -6.94 -33.19 -11.33
N ASP A 95 -8.07 -32.60 -11.67
CA ASP A 95 -8.31 -31.73 -12.84
C ASP A 95 -8.33 -30.24 -12.48
N ALA A 96 -7.87 -29.87 -11.26
CA ALA A 96 -7.79 -28.48 -10.83
C ALA A 96 -7.07 -27.60 -11.86
N GLN A 97 -7.69 -26.46 -12.18
CA GLN A 97 -7.19 -25.50 -13.16
C GLN A 97 -6.43 -24.37 -12.49
N VAL A 98 -5.44 -23.85 -13.22
CA VAL A 98 -4.55 -22.78 -12.76
C VAL A 98 -4.55 -21.66 -13.78
N PHE A 99 -4.99 -20.48 -13.38
CA PHE A 99 -5.01 -19.30 -14.23
C PHE A 99 -4.11 -18.23 -13.63
N ILE A 100 -3.26 -17.62 -14.43
CA ILE A 100 -2.29 -16.58 -14.02
C ILE A 100 -2.64 -15.32 -14.79
N GLU A 101 -2.73 -14.18 -14.08
CA GLU A 101 -3.17 -12.89 -14.62
C GLU A 101 -4.53 -13.04 -15.35
N GLN A 102 -5.47 -13.65 -14.62
CA GLN A 102 -6.80 -13.93 -15.16
C GLN A 102 -7.67 -12.68 -15.09
N LYS A 103 -8.22 -12.28 -16.23
CA LYS A 103 -9.27 -11.26 -16.26
C LYS A 103 -10.51 -11.81 -15.56
N LEU A 104 -11.08 -11.02 -14.66
CA LEU A 104 -12.24 -11.36 -13.84
C LEU A 104 -13.34 -10.36 -14.08
N ASP A 105 -14.45 -10.80 -14.66
CA ASP A 105 -15.62 -9.98 -14.93
C ASP A 105 -16.62 -10.05 -13.78
N PHE A 106 -16.75 -8.97 -13.02
CA PHE A 106 -17.76 -8.80 -11.98
C PHE A 106 -18.84 -7.78 -12.35
N SER A 107 -19.02 -7.52 -13.66
CA SER A 107 -20.02 -6.59 -14.18
C SER A 107 -21.49 -6.92 -13.81
N PRO A 108 -21.89 -8.16 -13.51
CA PRO A 108 -23.23 -8.44 -12.99
C PRO A 108 -23.56 -7.71 -11.67
N TRP A 109 -22.55 -7.33 -10.88
CA TRP A 109 -22.71 -6.61 -9.63
C TRP A 109 -22.23 -5.16 -9.69
N VAL A 110 -21.22 -4.87 -10.49
CA VAL A 110 -20.60 -3.54 -10.60
C VAL A 110 -20.60 -3.11 -12.07
N PRO A 111 -21.33 -2.07 -12.45
CA PRO A 111 -21.39 -1.64 -13.86
C PRO A 111 -20.01 -1.49 -14.49
N GLU A 112 -19.77 -2.15 -15.61
CA GLU A 112 -18.48 -2.20 -16.32
C GLU A 112 -17.31 -2.66 -15.44
N GLY A 113 -17.61 -3.44 -14.38
CA GLY A 113 -16.63 -3.87 -13.39
C GLY A 113 -15.82 -5.05 -13.88
N PHE A 114 -14.52 -4.90 -13.91
CA PHE A 114 -13.56 -5.98 -14.16
C PHE A 114 -12.24 -5.70 -13.43
N GLY A 115 -11.44 -6.75 -13.31
CA GLY A 115 -10.10 -6.68 -12.78
C GLY A 115 -9.24 -7.83 -13.26
N THR A 116 -8.04 -7.96 -12.71
CA THR A 116 -7.14 -9.07 -13.01
C THR A 116 -6.75 -9.72 -11.67
N GLY A 117 -6.90 -11.03 -11.58
CA GLY A 117 -6.41 -11.81 -10.44
C GLY A 117 -5.05 -12.39 -10.77
N ASP A 118 -4.06 -12.19 -9.90
CA ASP A 118 -2.67 -12.62 -10.12
C ASP A 118 -2.59 -14.15 -10.29
N LEU A 119 -3.29 -14.89 -9.41
CA LEU A 119 -3.45 -16.33 -9.52
C LEU A 119 -4.89 -16.71 -9.16
N VAL A 120 -5.54 -17.51 -10.02
CA VAL A 120 -6.85 -18.09 -9.75
C VAL A 120 -6.76 -19.60 -9.87
N LEU A 121 -7.18 -20.31 -8.84
CA LEU A 121 -7.23 -21.77 -8.77
C LEU A 121 -8.69 -22.21 -8.73
N VAL A 122 -9.02 -23.21 -9.52
CA VAL A 122 -10.39 -23.75 -9.57
C VAL A 122 -10.34 -25.26 -9.36
N SER A 123 -11.08 -25.73 -8.39
CA SER A 123 -11.25 -27.14 -8.07
C SER A 123 -12.73 -27.46 -7.83
N ASP A 124 -13.08 -28.73 -7.73
CA ASP A 124 -14.45 -29.17 -7.40
C ASP A 124 -14.92 -28.71 -6.01
N LYS A 125 -13.99 -28.34 -5.12
CA LYS A 125 -14.30 -27.96 -3.76
C LYS A 125 -14.38 -26.45 -3.57
N TYR A 126 -13.42 -25.71 -4.16
CA TYR A 126 -13.30 -24.28 -3.98
C TYR A 126 -12.70 -23.58 -5.21
N ILE A 127 -12.97 -22.31 -5.31
CA ILE A 127 -12.21 -21.37 -6.13
C ILE A 127 -11.33 -20.56 -5.18
N GLU A 128 -10.04 -20.37 -5.51
CA GLU A 128 -9.15 -19.52 -4.73
C GLU A 128 -8.56 -18.42 -5.60
N VAL A 129 -8.64 -17.17 -5.13
CA VAL A 129 -7.95 -16.03 -5.72
C VAL A 129 -6.81 -15.62 -4.81
N VAL A 130 -5.59 -15.58 -5.35
CA VAL A 130 -4.39 -15.17 -4.62
C VAL A 130 -3.88 -13.87 -5.22
N ASP A 131 -3.66 -12.87 -4.38
CA ASP A 131 -3.27 -11.51 -4.77
C ASP A 131 -1.95 -11.13 -4.09
N LEU A 132 -0.99 -10.65 -4.88
CA LEU A 132 0.30 -10.16 -4.42
C LEU A 132 0.18 -8.71 -3.95
N LYS A 133 0.60 -8.45 -2.73
CA LYS A 133 0.79 -7.08 -2.22
C LYS A 133 2.27 -6.82 -1.97
N TYR A 134 2.91 -6.11 -2.90
CA TYR A 134 4.36 -5.88 -2.83
C TYR A 134 4.75 -4.78 -1.82
N GLY A 135 3.82 -3.90 -1.44
CA GLY A 135 4.06 -2.81 -0.48
C GLY A 135 4.47 -3.29 0.91
N LYS A 136 5.34 -2.53 1.60
CA LYS A 136 5.83 -2.82 2.97
C LYS A 136 5.34 -1.83 4.04
N GLY A 137 4.40 -0.95 3.69
CA GLY A 137 3.95 0.10 4.63
C GLY A 137 2.95 -0.42 5.67
N VAL A 138 1.87 -1.05 5.21
CA VAL A 138 0.76 -1.51 6.06
C VAL A 138 0.35 -2.92 5.65
N LYS A 139 0.07 -3.77 6.63
CA LYS A 139 -0.51 -5.10 6.39
C LYS A 139 -1.92 -4.96 5.83
N VAL A 140 -2.17 -5.64 4.72
CA VAL A 140 -3.48 -5.69 4.07
C VAL A 140 -4.20 -6.95 4.53
N ALA A 141 -5.36 -6.78 5.17
CA ALA A 141 -6.18 -7.91 5.60
C ALA A 141 -6.93 -8.54 4.42
N ALA A 142 -6.98 -9.86 4.37
CA ALA A 142 -7.84 -10.61 3.45
C ALA A 142 -9.29 -10.63 3.95
N LYS A 143 -9.46 -10.68 5.27
CA LYS A 143 -10.78 -10.76 5.89
C LYS A 143 -11.64 -9.56 5.54
N SER A 144 -12.81 -9.83 4.97
CA SER A 144 -13.78 -8.82 4.54
C SER A 144 -13.23 -7.79 3.52
N ASN A 145 -12.16 -8.12 2.82
CA ASN A 145 -11.52 -7.23 1.85
C ASN A 145 -12.41 -7.08 0.59
N PRO A 146 -12.90 -5.88 0.26
CA PRO A 146 -13.83 -5.70 -0.85
C PRO A 146 -13.17 -5.93 -2.21
N GLN A 147 -11.86 -5.66 -2.39
CA GLN A 147 -11.14 -5.98 -3.61
C GLN A 147 -11.15 -7.48 -3.87
N MET A 148 -10.79 -8.26 -2.84
CA MET A 148 -10.72 -9.70 -2.95
C MET A 148 -12.10 -10.34 -3.19
N ARG A 149 -13.14 -9.80 -2.52
CA ARG A 149 -14.53 -10.25 -2.74
C ARG A 149 -15.02 -9.95 -4.16
N LEU A 150 -14.66 -8.80 -4.74
CA LEU A 150 -14.97 -8.50 -6.14
C LEU A 150 -14.24 -9.44 -7.10
N TYR A 151 -12.98 -9.76 -6.83
CA TYR A 151 -12.25 -10.77 -7.60
C TYR A 151 -12.90 -12.15 -7.44
N GLY A 152 -13.32 -12.51 -6.23
CA GLY A 152 -14.08 -13.73 -5.97
C GLY A 152 -15.37 -13.81 -6.78
N LEU A 153 -16.15 -12.73 -6.82
CA LEU A 153 -17.37 -12.64 -7.65
C LEU A 153 -17.06 -12.82 -9.14
N GLY A 154 -16.00 -12.17 -9.64
CA GLY A 154 -15.59 -12.32 -11.04
C GLY A 154 -15.12 -13.74 -11.37
N ALA A 155 -14.34 -14.35 -10.46
CA ALA A 155 -13.90 -15.74 -10.64
C ALA A 155 -15.09 -16.72 -10.64
N PHE A 156 -16.06 -16.52 -9.75
CA PHE A 156 -17.28 -17.31 -9.72
C PHE A 156 -18.12 -17.11 -10.99
N ASN A 157 -18.28 -15.87 -11.44
CA ASN A 157 -19.04 -15.55 -12.65
C ASN A 157 -18.51 -16.26 -13.89
N GLU A 158 -17.19 -16.32 -14.06
CA GLU A 158 -16.56 -16.93 -15.23
C GLU A 158 -16.36 -18.45 -15.10
N LEU A 159 -16.05 -18.94 -13.90
CA LEU A 159 -15.54 -20.28 -13.70
C LEU A 159 -16.44 -21.14 -12.79
N GLY A 160 -17.24 -20.51 -11.92
CA GLY A 160 -17.98 -21.20 -10.85
C GLY A 160 -19.00 -22.23 -11.35
N LEU A 161 -19.67 -21.95 -12.48
CA LEU A 161 -20.65 -22.86 -13.06
C LEU A 161 -20.02 -24.14 -13.68
N LEU A 162 -18.73 -24.10 -14.02
CA LEU A 162 -18.06 -25.20 -14.68
C LEU A 162 -17.61 -26.29 -13.70
N TYR A 163 -17.34 -25.94 -12.44
CA TYR A 163 -16.68 -26.82 -11.47
C TYR A 163 -17.55 -27.12 -10.24
N GLY A 164 -18.68 -26.43 -10.06
CA GLY A 164 -19.58 -26.70 -8.93
C GLY A 164 -18.98 -26.39 -7.55
N ALA A 165 -17.93 -25.56 -7.51
CA ALA A 165 -17.28 -25.12 -6.27
C ALA A 165 -18.29 -24.50 -5.29
N LYS A 166 -18.17 -24.83 -4.01
CA LYS A 166 -19.09 -24.36 -2.95
C LYS A 166 -18.52 -23.24 -2.10
N THR A 167 -17.21 -23.09 -2.10
CA THR A 167 -16.51 -22.06 -1.33
C THR A 167 -15.60 -21.23 -2.22
N ILE A 168 -15.37 -19.99 -1.80
CA ILE A 168 -14.40 -19.07 -2.39
C ILE A 168 -13.35 -18.76 -1.32
N ARG A 169 -12.08 -18.90 -1.67
CA ARG A 169 -10.93 -18.49 -0.87
C ARG A 169 -10.29 -17.27 -1.47
N MET A 170 -9.91 -16.35 -0.64
CA MET A 170 -9.33 -15.07 -1.01
C MET A 170 -8.06 -14.86 -0.20
N THR A 171 -6.91 -15.09 -0.83
CA THR A 171 -5.61 -15.07 -0.17
C THR A 171 -4.83 -13.83 -0.57
N ILE A 172 -4.37 -13.06 0.40
CA ILE A 172 -3.41 -11.96 0.23
C ILE A 172 -2.05 -12.46 0.67
N VAL A 173 -1.05 -12.28 -0.20
CA VAL A 173 0.35 -12.59 0.07
C VAL A 173 1.16 -11.29 0.02
N GLN A 174 1.77 -10.93 1.13
CA GLN A 174 2.56 -9.71 1.29
C GLN A 174 3.97 -10.07 1.79
N PRO A 175 4.87 -10.54 0.89
CA PRO A 175 6.14 -11.17 1.26
C PRO A 175 7.05 -10.24 2.06
N ARG A 176 7.10 -8.95 1.72
CA ARG A 176 7.95 -7.95 2.39
C ARG A 176 7.53 -7.67 3.84
N LEU A 177 6.40 -8.16 4.30
CA LEU A 177 5.91 -8.06 5.67
C LEU A 177 5.74 -9.43 6.34
N ASP A 178 6.21 -10.51 5.68
CA ASP A 178 6.02 -11.89 6.13
C ASP A 178 4.55 -12.14 6.53
N HIS A 179 3.63 -11.76 5.60
CA HIS A 179 2.20 -11.78 5.87
C HIS A 179 1.45 -12.54 4.77
N VAL A 180 0.74 -13.57 5.20
CA VAL A 180 -0.19 -14.35 4.37
C VAL A 180 -1.49 -14.48 5.16
N GLU A 181 -2.59 -14.08 4.55
CA GLU A 181 -3.92 -14.18 5.17
C GLU A 181 -4.93 -14.65 4.13
N THR A 182 -5.82 -15.55 4.54
CA THR A 182 -6.91 -16.07 3.71
C THR A 182 -8.25 -15.81 4.38
N ASP A 183 -9.21 -15.27 3.63
CA ASP A 183 -10.64 -15.23 3.98
C ASP A 183 -11.36 -16.29 3.15
N GLU A 184 -12.27 -17.04 3.76
CA GLU A 184 -13.07 -18.06 3.09
C GLU A 184 -14.56 -17.79 3.34
N LEU A 185 -15.34 -17.85 2.27
CA LEU A 185 -16.79 -17.70 2.29
C LEU A 185 -17.42 -18.85 1.50
N THR A 186 -18.66 -19.16 1.84
CA THR A 186 -19.50 -19.92 0.90
C THR A 186 -19.83 -19.05 -0.31
N ILE A 187 -20.14 -19.69 -1.45
CA ILE A 187 -20.59 -18.97 -2.64
C ILE A 187 -21.86 -18.17 -2.35
N ASP A 188 -22.78 -18.72 -1.57
CA ASP A 188 -24.02 -18.03 -1.19
C ASP A 188 -23.76 -16.75 -0.38
N GLU A 189 -22.84 -16.78 0.58
CA GLU A 189 -22.44 -15.59 1.35
C GLU A 189 -21.77 -14.54 0.45
N LEU A 190 -20.93 -14.96 -0.50
CA LEU A 190 -20.30 -14.05 -1.46
C LEU A 190 -21.35 -13.39 -2.36
N LEU A 191 -22.32 -14.15 -2.89
CA LEU A 191 -23.40 -13.65 -3.74
C LEU A 191 -24.30 -12.67 -2.98
N LEU A 192 -24.65 -13.00 -1.73
CA LEU A 192 -25.42 -12.11 -0.87
C LEU A 192 -24.68 -10.77 -0.64
N TRP A 193 -23.37 -10.82 -0.40
CA TRP A 193 -22.56 -9.60 -0.33
C TRP A 193 -22.57 -8.85 -1.67
N GLY A 194 -22.43 -9.55 -2.78
CA GLY A 194 -22.51 -8.97 -4.13
C GLY A 194 -23.79 -8.19 -4.37
N ASP A 195 -24.94 -8.71 -3.94
CA ASP A 195 -26.23 -8.01 -4.03
C ASP A 195 -26.25 -6.72 -3.21
N THR A 196 -25.63 -6.70 -2.04
CA THR A 196 -25.49 -5.45 -1.25
C THR A 196 -24.63 -4.41 -1.96
N VAL A 197 -23.57 -4.85 -2.66
CA VAL A 197 -22.67 -3.99 -3.44
C VAL A 197 -23.36 -3.39 -4.65
N LYS A 198 -24.24 -4.15 -5.30
CA LYS A 198 -24.91 -3.77 -6.57
C LYS A 198 -25.61 -2.41 -6.50
N LEU A 199 -26.32 -2.14 -5.41
CA LEU A 199 -26.99 -0.85 -5.20
C LEU A 199 -26.00 0.30 -5.04
N LYS A 200 -24.92 0.10 -4.25
CA LYS A 200 -23.88 1.10 -4.06
C LYS A 200 -23.10 1.34 -5.36
N ALA A 201 -22.76 0.28 -6.07
CA ALA A 201 -22.03 0.36 -7.33
C ALA A 201 -22.81 1.14 -8.41
N LYS A 202 -24.12 0.94 -8.52
CA LYS A 202 -24.97 1.74 -9.42
C LYS A 202 -24.91 3.24 -9.09
N LYS A 203 -25.01 3.60 -7.80
CA LYS A 203 -24.87 4.99 -7.35
C LYS A 203 -23.49 5.54 -7.66
N ALA A 204 -22.44 4.77 -7.35
CA ALA A 204 -21.05 5.18 -7.57
C ALA A 204 -20.74 5.36 -9.07
N PHE A 205 -21.23 4.46 -9.91
CA PHE A 205 -21.09 4.57 -11.37
C PHE A 205 -21.77 5.81 -11.96
N ALA A 206 -22.94 6.15 -11.41
CA ALA A 206 -23.67 7.37 -11.78
C ALA A 206 -23.06 8.64 -11.15
N GLY A 207 -22.17 8.52 -10.17
CA GLY A 207 -21.64 9.67 -9.40
C GLY A 207 -22.65 10.25 -8.42
N LEU A 208 -23.62 9.44 -7.98
CA LEU A 208 -24.71 9.84 -7.10
C LEU A 208 -24.45 9.41 -5.65
N GLY A 209 -25.12 10.07 -4.74
CA GLY A 209 -25.05 9.82 -3.28
C GLY A 209 -24.32 10.92 -2.54
N ASP A 210 -24.22 10.76 -1.23
CA ASP A 210 -23.61 11.73 -0.36
C ASP A 210 -22.09 11.55 -0.32
N PHE A 211 -21.37 12.66 -0.17
CA PHE A 211 -19.95 12.63 0.18
C PHE A 211 -19.82 12.18 1.63
N VAL A 212 -19.17 11.05 1.84
CA VAL A 212 -18.91 10.49 3.16
C VAL A 212 -17.43 10.67 3.48
N PRO A 213 -17.04 11.70 4.24
CA PRO A 213 -15.66 11.93 4.62
C PRO A 213 -15.23 10.99 5.74
N GLY A 214 -13.93 10.75 5.86
CA GLY A 214 -13.33 9.93 6.91
C GLY A 214 -11.89 9.55 6.61
N GLU A 215 -11.30 8.69 7.44
CA GLU A 215 -9.91 8.24 7.30
C GLU A 215 -9.60 7.63 5.92
N HIS A 216 -10.57 6.99 5.30
CA HIS A 216 -10.41 6.42 3.96
C HIS A 216 -10.06 7.48 2.89
N CYS A 217 -10.41 8.76 3.10
CA CYS A 217 -10.01 9.83 2.18
C CYS A 217 -8.48 10.00 2.12
N GLN A 218 -7.79 9.82 3.25
CA GLN A 218 -6.34 9.89 3.34
C GLN A 218 -5.66 8.53 3.14
N ASN A 219 -6.14 7.49 3.83
CA ASN A 219 -5.51 6.17 3.85
C ASN A 219 -5.62 5.45 2.51
N ALA A 220 -6.69 5.75 1.75
CA ALA A 220 -6.91 5.23 0.42
C ALA A 220 -6.54 6.20 -0.72
N PHE A 221 -5.82 7.26 -0.39
CA PHE A 221 -5.30 8.24 -1.37
C PHE A 221 -6.36 8.80 -2.32
N CYS A 222 -7.54 9.22 -1.79
CA CYS A 222 -8.57 9.86 -2.61
C CYS A 222 -7.99 11.12 -3.28
N ARG A 223 -7.92 11.14 -4.61
CA ARG A 223 -7.33 12.25 -5.40
C ARG A 223 -8.16 13.53 -5.30
N TYR A 224 -9.47 13.40 -5.07
CA TYR A 224 -10.38 14.54 -4.90
C TYR A 224 -10.31 15.18 -3.50
N ARG A 225 -9.66 14.55 -2.51
CA ARG A 225 -9.69 14.98 -1.09
C ARG A 225 -9.28 16.43 -0.85
N ASN A 226 -8.30 16.95 -1.61
CA ASN A 226 -7.77 18.32 -1.42
C ASN A 226 -8.75 19.42 -1.89
N THR A 227 -9.73 19.07 -2.71
CA THR A 227 -10.78 19.98 -3.19
C THR A 227 -12.17 19.61 -2.67
N CYS A 228 -12.27 18.54 -1.88
CA CYS A 228 -13.52 18.03 -1.36
C CYS A 228 -14.03 18.86 -0.19
N ARG A 229 -15.17 19.58 -0.39
CA ARG A 229 -15.79 20.35 0.68
C ARG A 229 -16.14 19.49 1.90
N ALA A 230 -16.75 18.33 1.71
CA ALA A 230 -17.15 17.47 2.81
C ALA A 230 -15.93 16.98 3.62
N PHE A 231 -14.80 16.71 2.96
CA PHE A 231 -13.57 16.33 3.67
C PHE A 231 -12.94 17.52 4.39
N ALA A 232 -12.96 18.71 3.80
CA ALA A 232 -12.49 19.93 4.47
C ALA A 232 -13.33 20.23 5.72
N ASP A 233 -14.65 20.13 5.63
CA ASP A 233 -15.56 20.36 6.77
C ASP A 233 -15.32 19.30 7.87
N TYR A 234 -15.11 18.03 7.51
CA TYR A 234 -14.72 16.96 8.44
C TYR A 234 -13.41 17.30 9.17
N MET A 235 -12.36 17.70 8.44
CA MET A 235 -11.06 18.04 9.04
C MET A 235 -11.17 19.30 9.92
N MET A 236 -11.98 20.28 9.53
CA MET A 236 -12.22 21.48 10.36
C MET A 236 -13.02 21.16 11.64
N GLN A 237 -13.91 20.17 11.61
CA GLN A 237 -14.58 19.68 12.81
C GLN A 237 -13.61 18.97 13.76
N GLU A 238 -12.66 18.19 13.22
CA GLU A 238 -11.60 17.56 14.02
C GLU A 238 -10.70 18.60 14.74
N ILE A 239 -10.56 19.81 14.17
CA ILE A 239 -9.80 20.92 14.76
C ILE A 239 -10.61 21.66 15.83
N LYS A 240 -11.94 21.71 15.71
CA LYS A 240 -12.82 22.35 16.69
C LYS A 240 -12.88 21.52 17.95
N LEU A 241 -12.06 21.91 18.92
CA LEU A 241 -12.08 21.37 20.27
C LEU A 241 -12.79 22.40 21.16
N ASP A 242 -13.87 21.97 21.80
CA ASP A 242 -14.64 22.83 22.70
C ASP A 242 -14.11 22.63 24.13
N PHE A 243 -13.25 23.53 24.57
CA PHE A 243 -12.63 23.48 25.89
C PHE A 243 -13.40 24.40 26.87
N ALA A 244 -13.91 23.81 27.93
CA ALA A 244 -14.64 24.55 28.97
C ALA A 244 -13.72 25.13 30.07
N ALA A 245 -12.47 24.64 30.17
CA ALA A 245 -11.52 25.05 31.20
C ALA A 245 -10.41 25.96 30.64
N THR A 246 -9.76 26.75 31.51
CA THR A 246 -8.63 27.61 31.12
C THR A 246 -7.36 26.82 30.75
N ASP A 247 -7.21 25.63 31.31
CA ASP A 247 -6.06 24.74 31.05
C ASP A 247 -6.56 23.43 30.40
N LEU A 248 -5.74 22.89 29.50
CA LEU A 248 -6.04 21.60 28.87
C LEU A 248 -5.88 20.44 29.86
N MET A 249 -6.89 19.58 29.93
CA MET A 249 -6.80 18.34 30.67
C MET A 249 -5.94 17.30 29.92
N PRO A 250 -5.30 16.35 30.60
CA PRO A 250 -4.48 15.32 29.97
C PRO A 250 -5.18 14.56 28.84
N GLU A 251 -6.48 14.29 28.99
CA GLU A 251 -7.32 13.61 27.99
C GLU A 251 -7.48 14.45 26.72
N GLU A 252 -7.66 15.76 26.88
CA GLU A 252 -7.77 16.73 25.76
C GLU A 252 -6.43 16.84 25.01
N ILE A 253 -5.31 16.90 25.73
CA ILE A 253 -3.96 16.89 25.13
C ILE A 253 -3.74 15.60 24.31
N ALA A 254 -4.14 14.44 24.87
CA ALA A 254 -4.01 13.16 24.19
C ALA A 254 -4.86 13.12 22.89
N ASP A 255 -6.08 13.61 22.92
CA ASP A 255 -6.97 13.69 21.76
C ASP A 255 -6.41 14.61 20.66
N ILE A 256 -5.91 15.80 21.03
CA ILE A 256 -5.22 16.72 20.10
C ILE A 256 -4.02 16.03 19.42
N ILE A 257 -3.19 15.32 20.19
CA ILE A 257 -2.01 14.63 19.65
C ILE A 257 -2.42 13.53 18.68
N LEU A 258 -3.44 12.75 19.00
CA LEU A 258 -3.95 11.68 18.14
C LEU A 258 -4.47 12.23 16.79
N LYS A 259 -5.22 13.33 16.82
CA LYS A 259 -5.79 14.00 15.64
C LYS A 259 -4.74 14.77 14.82
N SER A 260 -3.68 15.27 15.47
CA SER A 260 -2.70 16.18 14.86
C SER A 260 -2.03 15.62 13.60
N LYS A 261 -1.76 14.30 13.57
CA LYS A 261 -1.11 13.64 12.42
C LYS A 261 -1.99 13.69 11.17
N SER A 262 -3.29 13.45 11.33
CA SER A 262 -4.27 13.49 10.25
C SER A 262 -4.44 14.93 9.71
N ILE A 263 -4.52 15.89 10.62
CA ILE A 263 -4.64 17.32 10.31
C ILE A 263 -3.40 17.81 9.56
N LYS A 264 -2.19 17.52 10.04
CA LYS A 264 -0.94 17.90 9.35
C LYS A 264 -0.90 17.32 7.93
N LYS A 265 -1.18 16.02 7.78
CA LYS A 265 -1.18 15.39 6.46
C LYS A 265 -2.20 16.01 5.49
N TRP A 266 -3.34 16.49 6.00
CA TRP A 266 -4.32 17.20 5.19
C TRP A 266 -3.81 18.58 4.76
N LEU A 267 -3.22 19.36 5.70
CA LEU A 267 -2.66 20.68 5.40
C LEU A 267 -1.50 20.61 4.39
N ASP A 268 -0.57 19.66 4.59
CA ASP A 268 0.53 19.40 3.63
C ASP A 268 -0.03 19.11 2.23
N GLY A 269 -1.09 18.27 2.14
CA GLY A 269 -1.75 17.96 0.87
C GLY A 269 -2.44 19.18 0.21
N LEU A 270 -2.98 20.12 0.99
CA LEU A 270 -3.51 21.37 0.46
C LEU A 270 -2.41 22.25 -0.11
N GLU A 271 -1.27 22.37 0.59
CA GLU A 271 -0.12 23.16 0.14
C GLU A 271 0.47 22.58 -1.16
N GLU A 272 0.66 21.27 -1.23
CA GLU A 272 1.12 20.57 -2.44
C GLU A 272 0.17 20.79 -3.63
N TYR A 273 -1.13 20.63 -3.41
CA TYR A 273 -2.14 20.87 -4.43
C TYR A 273 -2.13 22.32 -4.92
N ALA A 274 -2.11 23.28 -3.98
CA ALA A 274 -2.09 24.71 -4.32
C ALA A 274 -0.84 25.08 -5.11
N LEU A 275 0.33 24.56 -4.76
CA LEU A 275 1.58 24.76 -5.48
C LEU A 275 1.51 24.15 -6.89
N ALA A 276 1.03 22.92 -7.03
CA ALA A 276 0.91 22.25 -8.32
C ALA A 276 -0.01 23.03 -9.29
N GLU A 277 -1.13 23.53 -8.81
CA GLU A 277 -2.04 24.37 -9.62
C GLU A 277 -1.45 25.75 -9.95
N ALA A 278 -0.71 26.37 -9.00
CA ALA A 278 -0.02 27.64 -9.27
C ALA A 278 1.06 27.49 -10.36
N LEU A 279 1.77 26.36 -10.41
CA LEU A 279 2.74 26.06 -11.46
C LEU A 279 2.09 25.88 -12.85
N LYS A 280 0.80 25.52 -12.90
CA LYS A 280 -0.01 25.46 -14.14
C LYS A 280 -0.63 26.81 -14.53
N GLY A 281 -0.36 27.86 -13.74
CA GLY A 281 -0.90 29.22 -13.98
C GLY A 281 -2.15 29.57 -13.16
N GLY A 282 -2.57 28.70 -12.24
CA GLY A 282 -3.63 29.00 -11.28
C GLY A 282 -3.24 30.12 -10.30
N THR A 283 -4.23 30.86 -9.80
CA THR A 283 -4.00 31.94 -8.84
C THR A 283 -4.82 31.71 -7.57
N TRP A 284 -4.22 32.03 -6.43
CA TRP A 284 -4.84 31.90 -5.13
C TRP A 284 -4.90 33.27 -4.45
N PRO A 285 -6.08 33.79 -4.03
CA PRO A 285 -6.18 35.05 -3.30
C PRO A 285 -5.28 35.04 -2.05
N GLY A 286 -4.43 36.04 -1.93
CA GLY A 286 -3.50 36.17 -0.80
C GLY A 286 -2.22 35.34 -0.88
N LEU A 287 -2.03 34.51 -1.91
CA LEU A 287 -0.81 33.74 -2.15
C LEU A 287 -0.14 34.15 -3.46
N LYS A 288 1.17 34.00 -3.55
CA LYS A 288 1.96 34.19 -4.79
C LYS A 288 3.04 33.14 -4.94
N LEU A 289 3.27 32.74 -6.18
CA LEU A 289 4.38 31.86 -6.53
C LEU A 289 5.68 32.68 -6.56
N VAL A 290 6.70 32.21 -5.86
CA VAL A 290 8.02 32.83 -5.83
C VAL A 290 9.11 31.76 -6.01
N ALA A 291 10.29 32.16 -6.49
CA ALA A 291 11.45 31.29 -6.47
C ALA A 291 11.82 30.92 -5.03
N GLY A 292 12.04 29.64 -4.77
CA GLY A 292 12.52 29.18 -3.47
C GLY A 292 13.89 29.77 -3.13
N ARG A 293 14.26 29.70 -1.85
CA ARG A 293 15.60 30.13 -1.42
C ARG A 293 16.65 29.23 -2.07
N SER A 294 17.54 29.81 -2.88
CA SER A 294 18.66 29.08 -3.44
C SER A 294 19.78 28.90 -2.42
N ILE A 295 20.33 27.72 -2.33
CA ILE A 295 21.51 27.42 -1.54
C ILE A 295 22.69 27.30 -2.50
N ARG A 296 23.80 27.99 -2.19
CA ARG A 296 25.03 27.85 -2.96
C ARG A 296 25.53 26.39 -2.89
N LYS A 297 25.83 25.81 -4.01
CA LYS A 297 26.37 24.46 -4.12
C LYS A 297 27.58 24.44 -5.05
N ILE A 298 28.49 23.54 -4.79
CA ILE A 298 29.58 23.21 -5.73
C ILE A 298 28.97 22.44 -6.88
N ASN A 299 29.04 22.98 -8.09
CA ASN A 299 28.50 22.36 -9.30
C ASN A 299 29.49 21.39 -9.97
N ASP A 300 30.80 21.55 -9.68
CA ASP A 300 31.88 20.70 -10.16
C ASP A 300 32.78 20.38 -8.97
N THR A 301 32.56 19.24 -8.37
CA THR A 301 33.29 18.79 -7.16
C THR A 301 34.74 18.45 -7.45
N GLN A 302 35.02 17.94 -8.65
CA GLN A 302 36.39 17.59 -9.05
C GLN A 302 37.25 18.85 -9.21
N LYS A 303 36.77 19.83 -9.98
CA LYS A 303 37.44 21.12 -10.15
C LYS A 303 37.57 21.89 -8.82
N ALA A 304 36.57 21.83 -7.96
CA ALA A 304 36.65 22.44 -6.63
C ALA A 304 37.74 21.79 -5.78
N ALA A 305 37.87 20.45 -5.82
CA ALA A 305 38.93 19.73 -5.11
C ALA A 305 40.32 20.11 -5.62
N GLU A 306 40.52 20.16 -6.93
CA GLU A 306 41.79 20.58 -7.56
C GLU A 306 42.20 22.01 -7.14
N LEU A 307 41.24 22.95 -7.13
CA LEU A 307 41.49 24.33 -6.72
C LEU A 307 41.88 24.44 -5.25
N LEU A 308 41.15 23.73 -4.38
CA LEU A 308 41.42 23.71 -2.93
C LEU A 308 42.78 23.07 -2.62
N GLN A 309 43.10 21.96 -3.25
CA GLN A 309 44.40 21.29 -3.10
C GLN A 309 45.57 22.18 -3.55
N LYS A 310 45.39 22.94 -4.65
CA LYS A 310 46.39 23.89 -5.13
C LYS A 310 46.65 25.01 -4.10
N GLU A 311 45.64 25.40 -3.35
CA GLU A 311 45.76 26.39 -2.26
C GLU A 311 46.26 25.77 -0.93
N GLY A 312 46.61 24.47 -0.91
CA GLY A 312 47.21 23.79 0.21
C GLY A 312 46.23 23.13 1.17
N PHE A 313 44.91 23.09 0.87
CA PHE A 313 43.93 22.39 1.66
C PHE A 313 43.91 20.91 1.32
N THR A 314 44.29 20.03 2.25
CA THR A 314 44.39 18.57 2.01
C THR A 314 43.22 17.79 2.61
N ASP A 315 42.61 18.27 3.70
CA ASP A 315 41.47 17.64 4.39
C ASP A 315 40.15 18.23 3.88
N ILE A 316 39.83 17.93 2.62
CA ILE A 316 38.67 18.49 1.91
C ILE A 316 37.60 17.43 1.59
N PHE A 317 37.87 16.16 1.88
CA PHE A 317 36.95 15.07 1.62
C PHE A 317 36.36 14.56 2.94
N LYS A 318 35.08 14.22 2.91
CA LYS A 318 34.48 13.45 4.00
C LYS A 318 35.12 12.05 4.05
N PRO A 319 35.23 11.45 5.25
CA PRO A 319 35.57 10.03 5.35
C PRO A 319 34.65 9.17 4.49
N VAL A 320 35.20 8.08 3.95
CA VAL A 320 34.38 7.10 3.22
C VAL A 320 33.42 6.46 4.21
N GLU A 321 32.15 6.71 4.03
CA GLU A 321 31.07 6.10 4.83
C GLU A 321 30.53 4.87 4.09
N ILE A 322 30.24 3.81 4.87
CA ILE A 322 29.53 2.65 4.35
C ILE A 322 28.09 3.05 3.99
N LYS A 323 27.55 2.48 2.92
CA LYS A 323 26.15 2.68 2.52
C LYS A 323 25.22 2.32 3.69
N THR A 324 24.06 2.96 3.73
CA THR A 324 23.04 2.65 4.74
C THR A 324 22.58 1.19 4.64
N LEU A 325 22.10 0.62 5.73
CA LEU A 325 21.58 -0.76 5.77
C LEU A 325 20.54 -1.00 4.68
N THR A 326 19.63 -0.05 4.47
CA THR A 326 18.59 -0.14 3.45
C THR A 326 19.13 -0.18 2.02
N GLU A 327 20.19 0.58 1.72
CA GLU A 327 20.85 0.56 0.42
C GLU A 327 21.59 -0.76 0.19
N LEU A 328 22.26 -1.27 1.23
CA LEU A 328 22.93 -2.57 1.19
C LEU A 328 21.94 -3.73 1.06
N GLU A 329 20.78 -3.65 1.73
CA GLU A 329 19.70 -4.65 1.58
C GLU A 329 19.17 -4.72 0.13
N LYS A 330 19.03 -3.57 -0.53
CA LYS A 330 18.61 -3.52 -1.94
C LYS A 330 19.64 -4.14 -2.90
N GLU A 331 20.93 -3.96 -2.62
CA GLU A 331 22.01 -4.45 -3.48
C GLU A 331 22.38 -5.91 -3.24
N ILE A 332 22.38 -6.34 -1.98
CA ILE A 332 22.91 -7.65 -1.54
C ILE A 332 21.80 -8.65 -1.25
N GLY A 333 20.58 -8.15 -0.91
CA GLY A 333 19.47 -8.94 -0.39
C GLY A 333 19.50 -9.04 1.14
N ALA A 334 18.34 -8.82 1.80
CA ALA A 334 18.22 -8.70 3.25
C ALA A 334 18.71 -9.98 3.99
N LYS A 335 18.32 -11.17 3.51
CA LYS A 335 18.71 -12.45 4.12
C LYS A 335 20.23 -12.69 4.06
N LYS A 336 20.86 -12.37 2.93
CA LYS A 336 22.31 -12.55 2.74
C LYS A 336 23.09 -11.54 3.56
N LEU A 337 22.64 -10.28 3.57
CA LEU A 337 23.26 -9.21 4.35
C LEU A 337 23.17 -9.50 5.85
N ALA A 338 22.03 -9.95 6.36
CA ALA A 338 21.86 -10.34 7.77
C ALA A 338 22.82 -11.46 8.17
N GLY A 339 23.08 -12.44 7.28
CA GLY A 339 24.08 -13.47 7.55
C GLY A 339 25.52 -12.94 7.58
N ILE A 340 25.86 -11.98 6.71
CA ILE A 340 27.22 -11.41 6.64
C ILE A 340 27.49 -10.47 7.83
N LEU A 341 26.50 -9.71 8.26
CA LEU A 341 26.62 -8.67 9.28
C LEU A 341 25.97 -9.06 10.61
N ALA A 342 25.76 -10.36 10.87
CA ALA A 342 25.05 -10.86 12.05
C ALA A 342 25.61 -10.30 13.37
N ASP A 343 26.93 -10.16 13.47
CA ASP A 343 27.62 -9.72 14.70
C ASP A 343 27.76 -8.20 14.81
N VAL A 344 27.37 -7.43 13.75
CA VAL A 344 27.57 -5.98 13.72
C VAL A 344 26.29 -5.18 13.46
N ILE A 345 25.19 -5.85 13.07
CA ILE A 345 23.87 -5.21 12.99
C ILE A 345 23.26 -5.25 14.39
N VAL A 346 23.07 -4.06 14.94
CA VAL A 346 22.35 -3.87 16.20
C VAL A 346 21.06 -3.10 15.92
N LYS A 347 19.99 -3.46 16.62
CA LYS A 347 18.74 -2.70 16.64
C LYS A 347 18.65 -1.97 17.98
N PRO A 348 19.16 -0.74 18.06
CA PRO A 348 19.07 0.03 19.30
C PRO A 348 17.61 0.31 19.65
N GLU A 349 17.36 0.51 20.93
CA GLU A 349 16.04 0.96 21.36
C GLU A 349 15.68 2.29 20.72
N GLY A 350 14.44 2.37 20.23
CA GLY A 350 13.92 3.60 19.64
C GLY A 350 13.71 4.68 20.70
N LYS A 351 13.80 5.94 20.30
CA LYS A 351 13.45 7.04 21.20
C LYS A 351 12.00 6.91 21.67
N PRO A 352 11.69 7.22 22.95
CA PRO A 352 10.32 7.22 23.45
C PRO A 352 9.40 8.07 22.57
N THR A 353 8.23 7.54 22.26
CA THR A 353 7.22 8.20 21.41
C THR A 353 5.83 7.97 21.98
N LEU A 354 4.99 9.01 21.95
CA LEU A 354 3.57 8.86 22.29
C LEU A 354 2.80 8.33 21.07
N VAL A 355 2.02 7.28 21.31
CA VAL A 355 1.19 6.63 20.31
C VAL A 355 -0.19 6.32 20.90
N ALA A 356 -1.15 5.94 20.05
CA ALA A 356 -2.46 5.50 20.52
C ALA A 356 -2.34 4.29 21.45
N ALA A 357 -3.22 4.19 22.44
CA ALA A 357 -3.25 3.05 23.37
C ALA A 357 -3.50 1.70 22.68
N SER A 358 -4.08 1.72 21.48
CA SER A 358 -4.28 0.54 20.62
C SER A 358 -3.02 0.08 19.86
N ASP A 359 -1.90 0.83 19.93
CA ASP A 359 -0.63 0.42 19.32
C ASP A 359 -0.16 -0.89 19.93
N LYS A 360 0.36 -1.79 19.10
CA LYS A 360 0.73 -3.16 19.52
C LYS A 360 2.03 -3.23 20.32
N ARG A 361 2.81 -2.16 20.37
CA ARG A 361 4.05 -2.10 21.12
C ARG A 361 3.76 -2.04 22.61
N PRO A 362 4.57 -2.69 23.47
CA PRO A 362 4.41 -2.59 24.91
C PRO A 362 4.65 -1.14 25.37
N ALA A 363 3.93 -0.71 26.41
CA ALA A 363 4.17 0.57 27.04
C ALA A 363 5.53 0.55 27.75
N LEU A 364 6.25 1.67 27.74
CA LEU A 364 7.46 1.85 28.51
C LEU A 364 7.10 2.07 29.98
N ASP A 365 7.72 1.34 30.88
CA ASP A 365 7.60 1.56 32.33
C ASP A 365 8.68 2.56 32.80
N ILE A 366 8.34 3.85 32.71
CA ILE A 366 9.27 4.93 33.09
C ILE A 366 9.54 4.95 34.62
N LYS A 367 8.70 4.29 35.43
CA LYS A 367 8.90 4.27 36.90
C LYS A 367 9.98 3.28 37.32
N ALA A 368 10.25 2.24 36.53
CA ALA A 368 11.31 1.28 36.83
C ALA A 368 12.71 1.86 36.61
N ASP A 369 12.89 2.74 35.61
CA ASP A 369 14.21 3.30 35.28
C ASP A 369 14.67 4.41 36.22
N PHE A 370 13.79 4.99 37.05
CA PHE A 370 14.16 6.06 38.03
C PHE A 370 14.44 5.55 39.44
N THR A 371 14.33 4.25 39.71
CA THR A 371 14.57 3.68 41.03
C THR A 371 16.04 3.26 41.25
N ASP A 372 16.83 3.08 40.18
CA ASP A 372 18.21 2.61 40.30
C ASP A 372 19.25 3.74 40.53
N ASP A 373 18.85 5.02 40.35
CA ASP A 373 19.77 6.16 40.53
C ASP A 373 19.68 6.87 41.91
N LEU A 374 18.82 6.37 42.83
CA LEU A 374 18.66 7.00 44.16
C LEU A 374 19.37 6.26 45.31
N ASP A 375 20.02 5.14 45.03
CA ASP A 375 20.76 4.34 46.02
C ASP A 375 22.28 4.20 45.69
N ALA A 376 22.88 5.15 44.95
CA ALA A 376 24.32 5.19 44.70
C ALA A 376 24.99 6.41 45.34
#